data_ee799b4a4198d4c67f4fc08af10abf4e
#
_entry.id   ee799b4a4198d4c67f4fc08af10abf4e
#
_cell.length_a   1.000
_cell.length_b   1.000
_cell.length_c   1.000
_cell.angle_alpha   90.00
_cell.angle_beta   90.00
_cell.angle_gamma   90.00
#
_symmetry.space_group_name_H-M   'P 1'
#
loop_
_entity.id
_entity.type
_entity.pdbx_description
1 polymer ?
#
loop_
_entity_poly.entity_id
_entity_poly.type
_entity_poly.pdbx_seq_one_letter_code
_entity_poly.pdbx_strand_id
1 'polypeptide(L)'
;AFVARVAALVKEYEMRGRLPFVVGGTGLYIKALIEGYDFNETQEHRFFRRAMEEIAARRGNTRVHSFLAHRDPQAAERLHANNLRRVIRALEVVRYGDERISQESAFAVGAAPYDAFVIGLTRARPHLYERINARVEAMFKAGLVDEVAALLAGGVGRDAPAMKGIGYRETAAYLAGEM
;
A
#
# COMPACT_ATOMS: atom_id res chain seq x y z
N ALA A 1 -7.85 7.46 7.85
CA ALA A 1 -8.98 6.55 8.08
C ALA A 1 -8.61 5.35 8.98
N PHE A 2 -7.62 4.46 8.65
CA PHE A 2 -7.29 3.26 9.43
C PHE A 2 -6.83 3.60 10.86
N VAL A 3 -5.79 4.42 11.01
CA VAL A 3 -5.21 4.79 12.33
C VAL A 3 -6.28 5.41 13.23
N ALA A 4 -7.05 6.37 12.72
CA ALA A 4 -8.11 7.02 13.48
C ALA A 4 -9.18 6.01 13.96
N ARG A 5 -9.56 5.05 13.10
CA ARG A 5 -10.53 4.02 13.48
C ARG A 5 -9.99 3.09 14.57
N VAL A 6 -8.74 2.65 14.43
CA VAL A 6 -8.09 1.77 15.43
C VAL A 6 -7.89 2.52 16.74
N ALA A 7 -7.44 3.79 16.70
CA ALA A 7 -7.27 4.60 17.90
C ALA A 7 -8.59 4.75 18.69
N ALA A 8 -9.71 4.97 17.99
CA ALA A 8 -11.02 5.01 18.64
C ALA A 8 -11.39 3.67 19.31
N LEU A 9 -11.11 2.55 18.65
CA LEU A 9 -11.35 1.21 19.22
C LEU A 9 -10.45 0.94 20.42
N VAL A 10 -9.15 1.28 20.33
CA VAL A 10 -8.22 1.12 21.47
C VAL A 10 -8.77 1.84 22.70
N LYS A 11 -9.16 3.11 22.55
CA LYS A 11 -9.77 3.89 23.63
C LYS A 11 -11.03 3.26 24.21
N GLU A 12 -11.89 2.69 23.35
CA GLU A 12 -13.09 1.99 23.79
C GLU A 12 -12.75 0.72 24.62
N TYR A 13 -11.74 -0.05 24.19
CA TYR A 13 -11.29 -1.25 24.92
C TYR A 13 -10.66 -0.87 26.27
N GLU A 14 -9.84 0.18 26.31
CA GLU A 14 -9.26 0.68 27.55
C GLU A 14 -10.32 1.11 28.57
N MET A 15 -11.35 1.84 28.14
CA MET A 15 -12.47 2.20 29.01
C MET A 15 -13.23 1.00 29.59
N ARG A 16 -13.17 -0.14 28.92
CA ARG A 16 -13.78 -1.40 29.39
C ARG A 16 -12.79 -2.28 30.19
N GLY A 17 -11.59 -1.76 30.51
CA GLY A 17 -10.54 -2.52 31.18
C GLY A 17 -10.04 -3.73 30.37
N ARG A 18 -10.13 -3.68 29.04
CA ARG A 18 -9.70 -4.75 28.15
C ARG A 18 -8.47 -4.33 27.36
N LEU A 19 -7.51 -5.24 27.24
CA LEU A 19 -6.34 -5.03 26.40
C LEU A 19 -6.73 -5.22 24.92
N PRO A 20 -6.51 -4.20 24.05
CA PRO A 20 -6.73 -4.34 22.62
C PRO A 20 -5.65 -5.24 21.99
N PHE A 21 -6.07 -6.16 21.13
CA PHE A 21 -5.18 -7.07 20.42
C PHE A 21 -5.30 -6.86 18.91
N VAL A 22 -4.24 -6.31 18.30
CA VAL A 22 -4.21 -5.99 16.87
C VAL A 22 -3.45 -7.07 16.12
N VAL A 23 -4.10 -7.72 15.16
CA VAL A 23 -3.52 -8.78 14.33
C VAL A 23 -3.48 -8.34 12.88
N GLY A 24 -2.32 -8.44 12.24
CA GLY A 24 -2.19 -8.09 10.83
C GLY A 24 -0.79 -8.24 10.27
N GLY A 25 -0.64 -8.03 8.97
CA GLY A 25 0.64 -8.15 8.24
C GLY A 25 1.02 -6.90 7.46
N THR A 26 0.20 -5.84 7.47
CA THR A 26 0.50 -4.59 6.77
C THR A 26 1.41 -3.72 7.62
N GLY A 27 2.74 -3.88 7.44
CA GLY A 27 3.76 -3.20 8.25
C GLY A 27 3.57 -1.68 8.33
N LEU A 28 3.14 -1.02 7.23
CA LEU A 28 2.86 0.41 7.23
C LEU A 28 1.76 0.81 8.23
N TYR A 29 0.70 0.02 8.35
CA TYR A 29 -0.39 0.29 9.28
C TYR A 29 0.03 0.08 10.74
N ILE A 30 0.77 -1.00 11.00
CA ILE A 30 1.30 -1.29 12.34
C ILE A 30 2.27 -0.19 12.75
N LYS A 31 3.19 0.18 11.85
CA LYS A 31 4.16 1.26 12.10
C LYS A 31 3.46 2.58 12.39
N ALA A 32 2.48 2.94 11.57
CA ALA A 32 1.71 4.18 11.75
C ALA A 32 0.96 4.22 13.09
N LEU A 33 0.45 3.08 13.53
CA LEU A 33 -0.25 2.97 14.81
C LEU A 33 0.71 3.12 15.99
N ILE A 34 1.86 2.45 15.95
CA ILE A 34 2.82 2.39 17.08
C ILE A 34 3.66 3.67 17.18
N GLU A 35 4.06 4.22 16.04
CA GLU A 35 4.95 5.39 15.98
C GLU A 35 4.20 6.73 15.90
N GLY A 36 2.86 6.69 15.91
CA GLY A 36 2.05 7.91 15.78
C GLY A 36 2.22 8.61 14.44
N TYR A 37 2.37 7.83 13.37
CA TYR A 37 2.61 8.34 12.03
C TYR A 37 1.44 9.16 11.52
N ASP A 38 1.67 10.42 11.25
CA ASP A 38 0.69 11.26 10.56
C ASP A 38 0.81 11.05 9.05
N PHE A 39 -0.26 10.55 8.45
CA PHE A 39 -0.30 10.42 7.00
C PHE A 39 -0.64 11.77 6.41
N ASN A 40 0.23 12.28 5.55
CA ASN A 40 -0.09 13.46 4.76
C ASN A 40 -1.43 13.25 4.04
N GLU A 41 -2.44 14.02 4.42
CA GLU A 41 -3.81 13.95 3.90
C GLU A 41 -3.95 14.59 2.51
N THR A 42 -2.84 14.88 1.81
CA THR A 42 -2.89 15.40 0.46
C THR A 42 -3.82 14.55 -0.40
N GLN A 43 -4.90 15.16 -0.87
CA GLN A 43 -5.91 14.49 -1.67
C GLN A 43 -5.30 13.90 -2.94
N GLU A 44 -5.91 12.82 -3.42
CA GLU A 44 -5.48 12.19 -4.66
C GLU A 44 -5.90 13.04 -5.87
N HIS A 45 -4.93 13.56 -6.61
CA HIS A 45 -5.16 14.35 -7.81
C HIS A 45 -5.04 13.46 -9.07
N ARG A 46 -6.13 12.80 -9.44
CA ARG A 46 -6.17 11.82 -10.54
C ARG A 46 -5.65 12.37 -11.86
N PHE A 47 -6.02 13.60 -12.22
CA PHE A 47 -5.54 14.23 -13.46
C PHE A 47 -4.03 14.46 -13.45
N PHE A 48 -3.48 14.88 -12.32
CA PHE A 48 -2.04 15.07 -12.18
C PHE A 48 -1.29 13.74 -12.30
N ARG A 49 -1.75 12.71 -11.61
CA ARG A 49 -1.15 11.37 -11.69
C ARG A 49 -1.14 10.85 -13.11
N ARG A 50 -2.28 10.92 -13.80
CA ARG A 50 -2.41 10.49 -15.19
C ARG A 50 -1.47 11.27 -16.12
N ALA A 51 -1.36 12.59 -15.97
CA ALA A 51 -0.43 13.39 -16.75
C ALA A 51 1.04 12.96 -16.53
N MET A 52 1.43 12.67 -15.29
CA MET A 52 2.78 12.17 -14.98
C MET A 52 3.03 10.76 -15.54
N GLU A 53 2.04 9.88 -15.48
CA GLU A 53 2.10 8.55 -16.09
C GLU A 53 2.23 8.62 -17.61
N GLU A 54 1.51 9.52 -18.28
CA GLU A 54 1.63 9.77 -19.73
C GLU A 54 3.03 10.32 -20.10
N ILE A 55 3.60 11.22 -19.29
CA ILE A 55 4.97 11.70 -19.48
C ILE A 55 5.97 10.56 -19.33
N ALA A 56 5.78 9.70 -18.30
CA ALA A 56 6.64 8.54 -18.09
C ALA A 56 6.57 7.56 -19.26
N ALA A 57 5.38 7.28 -19.79
CA ALA A 57 5.19 6.40 -20.94
C ALA A 57 5.86 6.94 -22.21
N ARG A 58 5.84 8.26 -22.44
CA ARG A 58 6.41 8.89 -23.65
C ARG A 58 7.90 9.21 -23.53
N ARG A 59 8.39 9.57 -22.36
CA ARG A 59 9.74 10.12 -22.13
C ARG A 59 10.57 9.36 -21.08
N GLY A 60 10.05 8.28 -20.57
CA GLY A 60 10.67 7.43 -19.54
C GLY A 60 10.50 7.97 -18.12
N ASN A 61 10.62 7.05 -17.16
CA ASN A 61 10.48 7.33 -15.72
C ASN A 61 11.51 8.36 -15.22
N THR A 62 12.72 8.35 -15.79
CA THR A 62 13.80 9.30 -15.45
C THR A 62 13.37 10.75 -15.68
N ARG A 63 12.54 11.01 -16.69
CA ARG A 63 12.02 12.36 -16.93
C ARG A 63 11.10 12.82 -15.80
N VAL A 64 10.21 11.96 -15.33
CA VAL A 64 9.33 12.29 -14.19
C VAL A 64 10.15 12.43 -12.91
N HIS A 65 11.15 11.59 -12.71
CA HIS A 65 12.08 11.68 -11.59
C HIS A 65 12.86 13.00 -11.59
N SER A 66 13.27 13.51 -12.76
CA SER A 66 13.95 14.80 -12.83
C SER A 66 13.09 15.97 -12.36
N PHE A 67 11.77 15.91 -12.51
CA PHE A 67 10.87 16.91 -11.94
C PHE A 67 10.90 16.89 -10.40
N LEU A 68 10.97 15.69 -9.81
CA LEU A 68 11.13 15.56 -8.36
C LEU A 68 12.48 16.09 -7.91
N ALA A 69 13.56 15.75 -8.60
CA ALA A 69 14.91 16.22 -8.27
C ALA A 69 15.02 17.76 -8.24
N HIS A 70 14.27 18.46 -9.09
CA HIS A 70 14.22 19.92 -9.07
C HIS A 70 13.38 20.52 -7.93
N ARG A 71 12.40 19.81 -7.44
CA ARG A 71 11.46 20.31 -6.42
C ARG A 71 11.79 19.85 -5.01
N ASP A 72 12.22 18.60 -4.88
CA ASP A 72 12.64 17.96 -3.63
C ASP A 72 13.84 17.03 -3.90
N PRO A 73 15.06 17.58 -3.95
CA PRO A 73 16.28 16.81 -4.22
C PRO A 73 16.49 15.67 -3.23
N GLN A 74 16.18 15.89 -1.94
CA GLN A 74 16.36 14.88 -0.90
C GLN A 74 15.39 13.69 -1.06
N ALA A 75 14.15 13.94 -1.46
CA ALA A 75 13.22 12.86 -1.80
C ALA A 75 13.68 12.12 -3.07
N ALA A 76 14.22 12.83 -4.06
CA ALA A 76 14.72 12.23 -5.28
C ALA A 76 15.93 11.30 -5.06
N GLU A 77 16.84 11.63 -4.14
CA GLU A 77 17.96 10.75 -3.78
C GLU A 77 17.51 9.42 -3.19
N ARG A 78 16.39 9.42 -2.46
CA ARG A 78 15.84 8.21 -1.79
C ARG A 78 14.92 7.40 -2.68
N LEU A 79 14.34 8.00 -3.70
CA LEU A 79 13.36 7.37 -4.57
C LEU A 79 13.98 7.04 -5.92
N HIS A 80 14.15 5.76 -6.22
CA HIS A 80 14.64 5.34 -7.53
C HIS A 80 13.60 5.64 -8.63
N ALA A 81 14.04 6.09 -9.81
CA ALA A 81 13.16 6.46 -10.93
C ALA A 81 12.17 5.36 -11.35
N ASN A 82 12.55 4.08 -11.23
CA ASN A 82 11.67 2.95 -11.53
C ASN A 82 10.50 2.79 -10.53
N ASN A 83 10.58 3.43 -9.37
CA ASN A 83 9.46 3.51 -8.43
C ASN A 83 8.48 4.63 -8.82
N LEU A 84 8.04 4.66 -10.07
CA LEU A 84 7.24 5.73 -10.65
C LEU A 84 6.07 6.16 -9.77
N ARG A 85 5.33 5.23 -9.18
CA ARG A 85 4.19 5.55 -8.30
C ARG A 85 4.62 6.37 -7.07
N ARG A 86 5.76 6.04 -6.46
CA ARG A 86 6.29 6.78 -5.31
C ARG A 86 6.81 8.15 -5.73
N VAL A 87 7.46 8.23 -6.90
CA VAL A 87 7.92 9.50 -7.48
C VAL A 87 6.73 10.41 -7.78
N ILE A 88 5.66 9.91 -8.40
CA ILE A 88 4.45 10.68 -8.68
C ILE A 88 3.78 11.14 -7.38
N ARG A 89 3.70 10.27 -6.36
CA ARG A 89 3.16 10.66 -5.05
C ARG A 89 3.98 11.75 -4.40
N ALA A 90 5.31 11.67 -4.47
CA ALA A 90 6.20 12.71 -3.98
C ALA A 90 5.95 14.06 -4.67
N LEU A 91 5.84 14.05 -6.00
CA LEU A 91 5.52 15.24 -6.79
C LEU A 91 4.12 15.81 -6.46
N GLU A 92 3.15 14.94 -6.20
CA GLU A 92 1.79 15.33 -5.80
C GLU A 92 1.81 16.05 -4.45
N VAL A 93 2.53 15.52 -3.46
CA VAL A 93 2.68 16.14 -2.14
C VAL A 93 3.41 17.48 -2.26
N VAL A 94 4.51 17.55 -3.01
CA VAL A 94 5.25 18.80 -3.23
C VAL A 94 4.39 19.88 -3.93
N ARG A 95 3.44 19.46 -4.77
CA ARG A 95 2.61 20.39 -5.55
C ARG A 95 1.35 20.85 -4.82
N TYR A 96 0.74 19.98 -4.04
CA TYR A 96 -0.59 20.17 -3.47
C TYR A 96 -0.64 19.97 -1.95
N GLY A 97 0.44 19.47 -1.34
CA GLY A 97 0.57 19.33 0.10
C GLY A 97 1.17 20.58 0.74
N ASP A 98 1.00 20.69 2.04
CA ASP A 98 1.55 21.81 2.83
C ASP A 98 3.04 21.59 3.15
N GLU A 99 3.54 20.36 3.04
CA GLU A 99 4.92 19.97 3.39
C GLU A 99 5.58 19.14 2.29
N ARG A 100 6.93 19.16 2.25
CA ARG A 100 7.72 18.31 1.35
C ARG A 100 7.86 16.90 1.92
N ILE A 101 7.85 15.88 1.06
CA ILE A 101 8.10 14.48 1.48
C ILE A 101 9.46 14.31 2.15
N SER A 102 10.47 15.11 1.78
CA SER A 102 11.76 15.12 2.49
C SER A 102 11.62 15.52 3.96
N GLN A 103 10.63 16.33 4.29
CA GLN A 103 10.30 16.73 5.66
C GLN A 103 9.43 15.68 6.37
N GLU A 104 8.53 14.99 5.64
CA GLU A 104 7.75 13.86 6.18
C GLU A 104 8.62 12.69 6.65
N SER A 105 9.78 12.49 6.04
CA SER A 105 10.65 11.37 6.43
C SER A 105 11.57 11.65 7.60
N ALA A 106 11.69 12.89 8.04
CA ALA A 106 11.96 13.15 9.42
C ALA A 106 10.68 12.73 10.18
N PHE A 107 10.48 11.39 10.28
CA PHE A 107 9.52 10.86 11.23
C PHE A 107 9.74 11.63 12.52
N ALA A 108 8.95 12.65 12.75
CA ALA A 108 8.80 13.16 14.08
C ALA A 108 8.29 11.94 14.85
N VAL A 109 9.23 11.21 15.43
CA VAL A 109 8.96 10.21 16.44
C VAL A 109 8.39 11.05 17.57
N GLY A 110 7.11 11.40 17.43
CA GLY A 110 6.32 11.84 18.53
C GLY A 110 6.41 10.76 19.60
N ALA A 111 6.21 11.10 20.84
CA ALA A 111 6.11 10.09 21.87
C ALA A 111 5.16 8.98 21.36
N ALA A 112 5.62 7.73 21.38
CA ALA A 112 4.81 6.60 20.93
C ALA A 112 3.42 6.69 21.60
N PRO A 113 2.32 6.71 20.83
CA PRO A 113 0.99 6.95 21.40
C PRO A 113 0.51 5.81 22.31
N TYR A 114 1.19 4.66 22.25
CA TYR A 114 0.86 3.45 23.01
C TYR A 114 2.11 2.79 23.57
N ASP A 115 2.00 2.22 24.77
CA ASP A 115 2.94 1.22 25.28
C ASP A 115 2.58 -0.13 24.64
N ALA A 116 3.23 -0.42 23.49
CA ALA A 116 2.85 -1.53 22.63
C ALA A 116 3.81 -2.71 22.77
N PHE A 117 3.28 -3.90 23.09
CA PHE A 117 4.01 -5.15 23.01
C PHE A 117 3.84 -5.78 21.62
N VAL A 118 4.93 -5.93 20.87
CA VAL A 118 4.91 -6.43 19.48
C VAL A 118 5.44 -7.84 19.39
N ILE A 119 4.61 -8.76 18.87
CA ILE A 119 4.97 -10.14 18.62
C ILE A 119 5.15 -10.37 17.13
N GLY A 120 6.37 -10.66 16.69
CA GLY A 120 6.67 -11.04 15.30
C GLY A 120 6.61 -12.55 15.12
N LEU A 121 5.81 -13.01 14.15
CA LEU A 121 5.75 -14.43 13.77
C LEU A 121 6.67 -14.70 12.59
N THR A 122 7.50 -15.73 12.72
CA THR A 122 8.38 -16.18 11.64
C THR A 122 8.21 -17.70 11.42
N ARG A 123 8.61 -18.16 10.24
CA ARG A 123 8.56 -19.56 9.86
C ARG A 123 9.71 -19.90 8.92
N ALA A 124 10.26 -21.11 9.04
CA ALA A 124 11.24 -21.62 8.09
C ALA A 124 10.67 -21.62 6.66
N ARG A 125 11.46 -21.16 5.68
CA ARG A 125 11.01 -21.00 4.27
C ARG A 125 10.37 -22.25 3.68
N PRO A 126 10.90 -23.47 3.85
CA PRO A 126 10.24 -24.68 3.30
C PRO A 126 8.80 -24.82 3.78
N HIS A 127 8.57 -24.74 5.08
CA HIS A 127 7.24 -24.84 5.67
C HIS A 127 6.32 -23.67 5.26
N LEU A 128 6.90 -22.49 5.00
CA LEU A 128 6.11 -21.36 4.47
C LEU A 128 5.61 -21.66 3.06
N TYR A 129 6.48 -22.17 2.19
CA TYR A 129 6.10 -22.54 0.82
C TYR A 129 5.08 -23.67 0.78
N GLU A 130 5.23 -24.71 1.61
CA GLU A 130 4.21 -25.77 1.72
C GLU A 130 2.83 -25.18 2.04
N ARG A 131 2.75 -24.27 3.00
CA ARG A 131 1.48 -23.61 3.36
C ARG A 131 0.95 -22.70 2.28
N ILE A 132 1.83 -21.98 1.57
CA ILE A 132 1.41 -21.14 0.43
C ILE A 132 0.82 -22.03 -0.66
N ASN A 133 1.50 -23.12 -1.02
CA ASN A 133 1.04 -24.04 -2.04
C ASN A 133 -0.31 -24.69 -1.65
N ALA A 134 -0.43 -25.21 -0.45
CA ALA A 134 -1.68 -25.78 0.05
C ALA A 134 -2.81 -24.75 0.06
N ARG A 135 -2.54 -23.48 0.40
CA ARG A 135 -3.53 -22.40 0.33
C ARG A 135 -3.96 -22.12 -1.11
N VAL A 136 -3.03 -22.06 -2.05
CA VAL A 136 -3.33 -21.86 -3.49
C VAL A 136 -4.22 -22.99 -4.00
N GLU A 137 -3.88 -24.25 -3.72
CA GLU A 137 -4.72 -25.39 -4.10
C GLU A 137 -6.13 -25.30 -3.51
N ALA A 138 -6.23 -24.89 -2.24
CA ALA A 138 -7.53 -24.70 -1.58
C ALA A 138 -8.34 -23.57 -2.25
N MET A 139 -7.71 -22.49 -2.67
CA MET A 139 -8.37 -21.38 -3.38
C MET A 139 -8.93 -21.86 -4.75
N PHE A 140 -8.16 -22.63 -5.51
CA PHE A 140 -8.64 -23.20 -6.76
C PHE A 140 -9.82 -24.17 -6.53
N LYS A 141 -9.72 -25.07 -5.54
CA LYS A 141 -10.81 -25.98 -5.17
C LYS A 141 -12.07 -25.25 -4.69
N ALA A 142 -11.91 -24.08 -4.08
CA ALA A 142 -13.02 -23.25 -3.65
C ALA A 142 -13.68 -22.42 -4.77
N GLY A 143 -13.18 -22.51 -6.01
CA GLY A 143 -13.79 -21.86 -7.18
C GLY A 143 -13.21 -20.47 -7.50
N LEU A 144 -11.95 -20.20 -7.17
CA LEU A 144 -11.30 -18.91 -7.46
C LEU A 144 -11.44 -18.53 -8.95
N VAL A 145 -11.32 -19.49 -9.86
CA VAL A 145 -11.38 -19.21 -11.31
C VAL A 145 -12.78 -18.76 -11.70
N ASP A 146 -13.80 -19.46 -11.21
CA ASP A 146 -15.21 -19.14 -11.50
C ASP A 146 -15.62 -17.80 -10.91
N GLU A 147 -15.13 -17.49 -9.70
CA GLU A 147 -15.37 -16.21 -9.04
C GLU A 147 -14.79 -15.04 -9.85
N VAL A 148 -13.53 -15.16 -10.29
CA VAL A 148 -12.88 -14.12 -11.10
C VAL A 148 -13.56 -13.99 -12.47
N ALA A 149 -13.93 -15.10 -13.11
CA ALA A 149 -14.67 -15.09 -14.36
C ALA A 149 -16.02 -14.37 -14.23
N ALA A 150 -16.77 -14.66 -13.17
CA ALA A 150 -18.04 -14.00 -12.88
C ALA A 150 -17.90 -12.49 -12.64
N LEU A 151 -16.86 -12.08 -11.91
CA LEU A 151 -16.58 -10.64 -11.68
C LEU A 151 -16.26 -9.91 -12.99
N LEU A 152 -15.44 -10.50 -13.84
CA LEU A 152 -15.09 -9.94 -15.15
C LEU A 152 -16.33 -9.86 -16.06
N ALA A 153 -17.14 -10.93 -16.11
CA ALA A 153 -18.41 -10.95 -16.85
C ALA A 153 -19.43 -9.92 -16.33
N GLY A 154 -19.41 -9.65 -15.02
CA GLY A 154 -20.20 -8.61 -14.37
C GLY A 154 -19.70 -7.18 -14.61
N GLY A 155 -18.66 -6.99 -15.44
CA GLY A 155 -18.14 -5.66 -15.83
C GLY A 155 -17.10 -5.09 -14.86
N VAL A 156 -16.59 -5.86 -13.90
CA VAL A 156 -15.48 -5.41 -13.04
C VAL A 156 -14.21 -5.35 -13.86
N GLY A 157 -13.65 -4.13 -14.04
CA GLY A 157 -12.43 -3.95 -14.80
C GLY A 157 -11.21 -4.58 -14.12
N ARG A 158 -10.29 -5.13 -14.91
CA ARG A 158 -9.02 -5.74 -14.43
C ARG A 158 -8.16 -4.77 -13.60
N ASP A 159 -8.32 -3.45 -13.83
CA ASP A 159 -7.61 -2.41 -13.09
C ASP A 159 -8.28 -2.03 -11.75
N ALA A 160 -9.45 -2.56 -11.45
CA ALA A 160 -10.13 -2.31 -10.18
C ALA A 160 -9.21 -2.71 -8.99
N PRO A 161 -9.22 -1.93 -7.89
CA PRO A 161 -8.34 -2.22 -6.74
C PRO A 161 -8.47 -3.65 -6.20
N ALA A 162 -9.69 -4.20 -6.16
CA ALA A 162 -9.94 -5.56 -5.71
C ALA A 162 -9.29 -6.61 -6.63
N MET A 163 -9.29 -6.38 -7.94
CA MET A 163 -8.69 -7.28 -8.93
C MET A 163 -7.15 -7.31 -8.89
N LYS A 164 -6.51 -6.41 -8.10
CA LYS A 164 -5.05 -6.43 -7.85
C LYS A 164 -4.66 -7.34 -6.69
N GLY A 165 -5.65 -7.95 -6.02
CA GLY A 165 -5.42 -8.93 -4.96
C GLY A 165 -4.64 -10.16 -5.45
N ILE A 166 -3.94 -10.80 -4.51
CA ILE A 166 -3.18 -12.04 -4.79
C ILE A 166 -4.16 -13.13 -5.23
N GLY A 167 -3.88 -13.77 -6.35
CA GLY A 167 -4.71 -14.77 -6.98
C GLY A 167 -5.66 -14.19 -8.04
N TYR A 168 -6.29 -13.04 -7.80
CA TYR A 168 -7.22 -12.43 -8.74
C TYR A 168 -6.54 -11.92 -10.01
N ARG A 169 -5.44 -11.20 -9.85
CA ARG A 169 -4.66 -10.67 -10.98
C ARG A 169 -4.13 -11.78 -11.87
N GLU A 170 -3.56 -12.81 -11.26
CA GLU A 170 -3.00 -13.97 -11.95
C GLU A 170 -4.10 -14.75 -12.67
N THR A 171 -5.22 -15.01 -12.01
CA THR A 171 -6.37 -15.69 -12.62
C THR A 171 -6.99 -14.88 -13.77
N ALA A 172 -7.07 -13.54 -13.63
CA ALA A 172 -7.56 -12.68 -14.72
C ALA A 172 -6.63 -12.70 -15.95
N ALA A 173 -5.29 -12.78 -15.73
CA ALA A 173 -4.32 -12.92 -16.81
C ALA A 173 -4.44 -14.29 -17.49
N TYR A 174 -4.62 -15.37 -16.73
CA TYR A 174 -4.89 -16.70 -17.25
C TYR A 174 -6.15 -16.75 -18.12
N LEU A 175 -7.25 -16.21 -17.62
CA LEU A 175 -8.52 -16.15 -18.38
C LEU A 175 -8.43 -15.33 -19.67
N ALA A 176 -7.51 -14.38 -19.73
CA ALA A 176 -7.22 -13.59 -20.93
C ALA A 176 -6.23 -14.26 -21.90
N GLY A 177 -5.70 -15.44 -21.57
CA GLY A 177 -4.71 -16.15 -22.40
C GLY A 177 -3.32 -15.49 -22.40
N GLU A 178 -2.98 -14.73 -21.35
CA GLU A 178 -1.69 -14.05 -21.21
C GLU A 178 -0.64 -14.91 -20.47
N MET A 179 -1.04 -16.07 -19.98
CA MET A 179 -0.20 -17.04 -19.26
C MET A 179 -0.36 -18.43 -19.83
#